data_7b23497e6da315fab01883dbdc569ecf
#
_entry.id   7b23497e6da315fab01883dbdc569ecf
#
_cell.length_a   1.000
_cell.length_b   1.000
_cell.length_c   1.000
_cell.angle_alpha   90.00
_cell.angle_beta   90.00
_cell.angle_gamma   90.00
#
_symmetry.space_group_name_H-M   'P 1'
#
loop_
_entity.id
_entity.type
_entity.pdbx_description
1 polymer ?
#
loop_
_entity_poly.entity_id
_entity_poly.type
_entity_poly.pdbx_seq_one_letter_code
_entity_poly.pdbx_strand_id
1 'polypeptide(L)'
;MPRPPGGPPIGLLLDRVAREVSRAFDARLTAAGGSRSVWLVLLALRRGPAASQRELADALGLRAATLTQQLDAMESVGLVTRSGDPANRRVHRVELTEAGLALFDRLRDAAREHDEQLRAGLDEGDVARLAAALEQMRRNVAGA
;
A
#
# COMPACT_ATOMS: atom_id res chain seq x y z
N MET A 1 -37.99 7.21 -19.22
CA MET A 1 -36.74 6.46 -19.03
C MET A 1 -35.58 7.40 -19.33
N PRO A 2 -34.74 7.70 -18.36
CA PRO A 2 -33.51 8.41 -18.67
C PRO A 2 -32.68 7.53 -19.61
N ARG A 3 -32.20 8.12 -20.68
CA ARG A 3 -31.30 7.46 -21.64
C ARG A 3 -30.05 7.00 -20.87
N PRO A 4 -29.59 5.74 -21.05
CA PRO A 4 -28.33 5.33 -20.43
C PRO A 4 -27.23 6.27 -20.92
N PRO A 5 -26.35 6.77 -20.06
CA PRO A 5 -25.21 7.57 -20.47
C PRO A 5 -24.43 6.82 -21.53
N GLY A 6 -24.09 7.49 -22.64
CA GLY A 6 -23.46 6.89 -23.82
C GLY A 6 -22.00 6.48 -23.62
N GLY A 7 -21.71 5.77 -22.55
CA GLY A 7 -20.38 5.24 -22.22
C GLY A 7 -20.48 3.85 -21.57
N PRO A 8 -19.35 3.16 -21.37
CA PRO A 8 -19.35 1.90 -20.65
C PRO A 8 -19.88 2.10 -19.23
N PRO A 9 -20.51 1.05 -18.62
CA PRO A 9 -20.94 1.13 -17.23
C PRO A 9 -19.80 1.60 -16.33
N ILE A 10 -20.08 2.57 -15.46
CA ILE A 10 -19.03 3.22 -14.65
C ILE A 10 -18.24 2.23 -13.78
N GLY A 11 -18.90 1.18 -13.28
CA GLY A 11 -18.23 0.15 -12.50
C GLY A 11 -17.17 -0.64 -13.31
N LEU A 12 -17.45 -0.92 -14.58
CA LEU A 12 -16.48 -1.59 -15.47
C LEU A 12 -15.31 -0.67 -15.82
N LEU A 13 -15.58 0.61 -16.03
CA LEU A 13 -14.53 1.60 -16.27
C LEU A 13 -13.61 1.73 -15.06
N LEU A 14 -14.19 1.88 -13.87
CA LEU A 14 -13.46 1.98 -12.61
C LEU A 14 -12.57 0.74 -12.38
N ASP A 15 -13.13 -0.44 -12.56
CA ASP A 15 -12.41 -1.71 -12.38
C ASP A 15 -11.23 -1.85 -13.35
N ARG A 16 -11.43 -1.52 -14.63
CA ARG A 16 -10.37 -1.53 -15.63
C ARG A 16 -9.25 -0.55 -15.29
N VAL A 17 -9.59 0.70 -15.01
CA VAL A 17 -8.62 1.74 -14.68
C VAL A 17 -7.86 1.40 -13.40
N ALA A 18 -8.56 0.91 -12.36
CA ALA A 18 -7.92 0.49 -11.12
C ALA A 18 -6.89 -0.62 -11.34
N ARG A 19 -7.17 -1.59 -12.20
CA ARG A 19 -6.20 -2.65 -12.55
C ARG A 19 -4.99 -2.11 -13.31
N GLU A 20 -5.20 -1.20 -14.25
CA GLU A 20 -4.10 -0.57 -15.01
C GLU A 20 -3.20 0.26 -14.08
N VAL A 21 -3.79 1.08 -13.21
CA VAL A 21 -3.09 1.86 -12.19
C VAL A 21 -2.29 0.96 -11.26
N SER A 22 -2.90 -0.12 -10.77
CA SER A 22 -2.23 -1.08 -9.87
C SER A 22 -1.04 -1.77 -10.53
N ARG A 23 -1.19 -2.22 -11.77
CA ARG A 23 -0.08 -2.85 -12.53
C ARG A 23 1.07 -1.88 -12.78
N ALA A 24 0.77 -0.64 -13.13
CA ALA A 24 1.78 0.39 -13.32
C ALA A 24 2.54 0.70 -12.03
N PHE A 25 1.83 0.74 -10.90
CA PHE A 25 2.45 0.93 -9.60
C PHE A 25 3.36 -0.24 -9.21
N ASP A 26 2.87 -1.47 -9.37
CA ASP A 26 3.67 -2.68 -9.08
C ASP A 26 4.96 -2.72 -9.93
N ALA A 27 4.88 -2.35 -11.21
CA ALA A 27 6.06 -2.28 -12.09
C ALA A 27 7.07 -1.24 -11.61
N ARG A 28 6.63 -0.07 -11.14
CA ARG A 28 7.52 0.96 -10.57
C ARG A 28 8.19 0.50 -9.29
N LEU A 29 7.45 -0.13 -8.38
CA LEU A 29 8.01 -0.66 -7.15
C LEU A 29 9.04 -1.76 -7.42
N THR A 30 8.76 -2.64 -8.37
CA THR A 30 9.70 -3.69 -8.79
C THR A 30 10.98 -3.08 -9.39
N ALA A 31 10.87 -2.07 -10.25
CA ALA A 31 12.01 -1.36 -10.82
C ALA A 31 12.86 -0.65 -9.75
N ALA A 32 12.24 -0.21 -8.65
CA ALA A 32 12.92 0.41 -7.52
C ALA A 32 13.51 -0.61 -6.50
N GLY A 33 13.33 -1.90 -6.74
CA GLY A 33 13.92 -2.98 -5.94
C GLY A 33 13.02 -3.56 -4.85
N GLY A 34 11.72 -3.31 -4.91
CA GLY A 34 10.76 -3.80 -3.93
C GLY A 34 9.51 -4.43 -4.54
N SER A 35 8.47 -4.42 -3.79
CA SER A 35 7.14 -4.90 -4.16
C SER A 35 6.08 -4.15 -3.35
N ARG A 36 4.81 -4.30 -3.71
CA ARG A 36 3.72 -3.69 -2.95
C ARG A 36 3.69 -4.19 -1.50
N SER A 37 3.85 -5.48 -1.27
CA SER A 37 3.85 -6.04 0.08
C SER A 37 5.02 -5.55 0.92
N VAL A 38 6.22 -5.47 0.35
CA VAL A 38 7.39 -4.88 1.01
C VAL A 38 7.14 -3.39 1.30
N TRP A 39 6.64 -2.64 0.32
CA TRP A 39 6.32 -1.22 0.47
C TRP A 39 5.37 -0.95 1.65
N LEU A 40 4.30 -1.73 1.76
CA LEU A 40 3.31 -1.54 2.84
C LEU A 40 3.91 -1.83 4.22
N VAL A 41 4.74 -2.85 4.36
CA VAL A 41 5.43 -3.15 5.62
C VAL A 41 6.40 -2.04 5.98
N LEU A 42 7.25 -1.61 5.03
CA LEU A 42 8.20 -0.51 5.27
C LEU A 42 7.49 0.79 5.64
N LEU A 43 6.40 1.11 4.97
CA LEU A 43 5.59 2.30 5.24
C LEU A 43 5.00 2.27 6.65
N ALA A 44 4.46 1.13 7.08
CA ALA A 44 3.92 0.97 8.42
C ALA A 44 5.01 1.12 9.49
N LEU A 45 6.17 0.49 9.28
CA LEU A 45 7.31 0.57 10.21
C LEU A 45 7.93 1.97 10.26
N ARG A 46 7.89 2.70 9.15
CA ARG A 46 8.43 4.09 9.08
C ARG A 46 7.54 5.08 9.81
N ARG A 47 6.24 4.85 9.87
CA ARG A 47 5.28 5.71 10.58
C ARG A 47 5.40 5.61 12.10
N GLY A 48 5.91 4.51 12.62
CA GLY A 48 6.15 4.31 14.04
C GLY A 48 6.63 2.89 14.33
N PRO A 49 7.36 2.67 15.41
CA PRO A 49 7.78 1.33 15.78
C PRO A 49 6.54 0.47 16.05
N ALA A 50 6.39 -0.59 15.29
CA ALA A 50 5.41 -1.61 15.62
C ALA A 50 5.89 -2.32 16.89
N ALA A 51 5.15 -2.18 17.97
CA ALA A 51 5.51 -2.81 19.24
C ALA A 51 5.48 -4.35 19.12
N SER A 52 4.67 -4.89 18.20
CA SER A 52 4.59 -6.33 17.96
C SER A 52 4.20 -6.65 16.50
N GLN A 53 4.54 -7.89 16.08
CA GLN A 53 4.07 -8.42 14.78
C GLN A 53 2.54 -8.45 14.69
N ARG A 54 1.85 -8.70 15.79
CA ARG A 54 0.39 -8.70 15.83
C ARG A 54 -0.19 -7.33 15.51
N GLU A 55 0.34 -6.28 16.12
CA GLU A 55 -0.09 -4.90 15.83
C GLU A 55 0.17 -4.53 14.36
N LEU A 56 1.31 -4.96 13.83
CA LEU A 56 1.65 -4.74 12.42
C LEU A 56 0.69 -5.50 11.49
N ALA A 57 0.38 -6.76 11.79
CA ALA A 57 -0.59 -7.54 11.02
C ALA A 57 -1.97 -6.89 11.03
N ASP A 58 -2.45 -6.44 12.18
CA ASP A 58 -3.73 -5.74 12.33
C ASP A 58 -3.74 -4.43 11.52
N ALA A 59 -2.67 -3.64 11.61
CA ALA A 59 -2.54 -2.39 10.86
C ALA A 59 -2.53 -2.60 9.34
N LEU A 60 -1.99 -3.70 8.85
CA LEU A 60 -1.93 -4.05 7.43
C LEU A 60 -3.14 -4.87 6.95
N GLY A 61 -4.02 -5.29 7.85
CA GLY A 61 -5.13 -6.17 7.51
C GLY A 61 -4.69 -7.55 7.04
N LEU A 62 -3.53 -8.04 7.50
CA LEU A 62 -2.96 -9.32 7.14
C LEU A 62 -3.18 -10.37 8.23
N ARG A 63 -3.26 -11.63 7.81
CA ARG A 63 -3.18 -12.76 8.75
C ARG A 63 -1.76 -12.85 9.33
N ALA A 64 -1.65 -13.27 10.59
CA ALA A 64 -0.38 -13.42 11.27
C ALA A 64 0.61 -14.30 10.50
N ALA A 65 0.14 -15.42 9.94
CA ALA A 65 0.97 -16.32 9.13
C ALA A 65 1.51 -15.66 7.86
N THR A 66 0.70 -14.86 7.17
CA THR A 66 1.10 -14.12 5.96
C THR A 66 2.18 -13.09 6.30
N LEU A 67 1.98 -12.33 7.38
CA LEU A 67 2.97 -11.36 7.83
C LEU A 67 4.27 -12.04 8.25
N THR A 68 4.21 -13.16 8.98
CA THR A 68 5.40 -13.93 9.39
C THR A 68 6.23 -14.33 8.18
N GLN A 69 5.61 -14.88 7.14
CA GLN A 69 6.30 -15.23 5.89
C GLN A 69 6.94 -14.01 5.22
N GLN A 70 6.23 -12.89 5.18
CA GLN A 70 6.73 -11.64 4.62
C GLN A 70 7.93 -11.12 5.41
N LEU A 71 7.87 -11.12 6.73
CA LEU A 71 8.96 -10.68 7.59
C LEU A 71 10.16 -11.63 7.54
N ASP A 72 9.95 -12.94 7.44
CA ASP A 72 11.02 -13.92 7.24
C ASP A 72 11.81 -13.62 5.97
N ALA A 73 11.13 -13.36 4.88
CA ALA A 73 11.76 -12.98 3.61
C ALA A 73 12.53 -11.65 3.72
N MET A 74 11.92 -10.64 4.36
CA MET A 74 12.56 -9.33 4.53
C MET A 74 13.77 -9.38 5.47
N GLU A 75 13.69 -10.17 6.53
CA GLU A 75 14.82 -10.37 7.45
C GLU A 75 15.98 -11.12 6.76
N SER A 76 15.67 -12.12 5.94
CA SER A 76 16.68 -12.90 5.22
C SER A 76 17.51 -12.06 4.24
N VAL A 77 16.95 -10.99 3.72
CA VAL A 77 17.66 -10.05 2.84
C VAL A 77 18.12 -8.77 3.55
N GLY A 78 17.98 -8.73 4.89
CA GLY A 78 18.54 -7.67 5.72
C GLY A 78 17.76 -6.35 5.73
N LEU A 79 16.46 -6.37 5.42
CA LEU A 79 15.63 -5.16 5.41
C LEU A 79 15.04 -4.82 6.78
N VAL A 80 14.80 -5.84 7.60
CA VAL A 80 14.28 -5.72 8.96
C VAL A 80 15.05 -6.63 9.90
N THR A 81 14.99 -6.29 11.19
CA THR A 81 15.41 -7.17 12.29
C THR A 81 14.21 -7.45 13.17
N ARG A 82 14.17 -8.65 13.73
CA ARG A 82 13.19 -9.02 14.75
C ARG A 82 13.92 -9.35 16.02
N SER A 83 13.47 -8.77 17.14
CA SER A 83 13.98 -9.05 18.48
C SER A 83 12.84 -9.47 19.38
N GLY A 84 13.10 -10.47 20.25
CA GLY A 84 12.16 -10.85 21.29
C GLY A 84 12.25 -9.91 22.49
N ASP A 85 11.12 -9.69 23.18
CA ASP A 85 11.13 -9.07 24.49
C ASP A 85 11.61 -10.10 25.52
N PRO A 86 12.70 -9.82 26.27
CA PRO A 86 13.17 -10.72 27.34
C PRO A 86 12.12 -10.99 28.42
N ALA A 87 11.19 -10.06 28.65
CA ALA A 87 10.12 -10.16 29.62
C ALA A 87 8.87 -10.90 29.08
N ASN A 88 8.71 -11.00 27.75
CA ASN A 88 7.57 -11.67 27.13
C ASN A 88 7.97 -12.33 25.81
N ARG A 89 8.13 -13.66 25.80
CA ARG A 89 8.50 -14.45 24.62
C ARG A 89 7.50 -14.37 23.45
N ARG A 90 6.30 -13.82 23.66
CA ARG A 90 5.26 -13.66 22.65
C ARG A 90 5.36 -12.33 21.89
N VAL A 91 6.17 -11.39 22.37
CA VAL A 91 6.33 -10.07 21.75
C VAL A 91 7.60 -10.06 20.92
N HIS A 92 7.45 -9.92 19.61
CA HIS A 92 8.53 -9.72 18.66
C HIS A 92 8.50 -8.29 18.15
N ARG A 93 9.54 -7.53 18.42
CA ARG A 93 9.76 -6.22 17.82
C ARG A 93 10.29 -6.36 16.41
N VAL A 94 9.76 -5.55 15.52
CA VAL A 94 10.23 -5.45 14.14
C VAL A 94 10.78 -4.04 13.93
N GLU A 95 12.03 -3.96 13.50
CA GLU A 95 12.71 -2.69 13.24
C GLU A 95 13.32 -2.68 11.84
N LEU A 96 13.35 -1.49 11.23
CA LEU A 96 14.01 -1.28 9.96
C LEU A 96 15.53 -1.26 10.16
N THR A 97 16.25 -1.89 9.23
CA THR A 97 17.71 -1.74 9.12
C THR A 97 18.04 -0.51 8.27
N GLU A 98 19.32 -0.14 8.16
CA GLU A 98 19.76 0.88 7.21
C GLU A 98 19.38 0.52 5.78
N ALA A 99 19.52 -0.75 5.39
CA ALA A 99 19.11 -1.22 4.07
C ALA A 99 17.58 -1.10 3.88
N GLY A 100 16.80 -1.37 4.92
CA GLY A 100 15.35 -1.19 4.91
C GLY A 100 14.96 0.28 4.73
N LEU A 101 15.63 1.19 5.44
CA LEU A 101 15.42 2.64 5.30
C LEU A 101 15.80 3.14 3.89
N ALA A 102 16.91 2.65 3.34
CA ALA A 102 17.34 3.02 1.99
C ALA A 102 16.34 2.52 0.93
N LEU A 103 15.83 1.30 1.07
CA LEU A 103 14.79 0.79 0.19
C LEU A 103 13.49 1.58 0.35
N PHE A 104 13.09 1.90 1.58
CA PHE A 104 11.93 2.75 1.84
C PHE A 104 12.00 4.06 1.05
N ASP A 105 13.14 4.74 1.09
CA ASP A 105 13.33 6.01 0.37
C ASP A 105 13.16 5.83 -1.15
N ARG A 106 13.73 4.77 -1.74
CA ARG A 106 13.55 4.47 -3.16
C ARG A 106 12.09 4.17 -3.52
N LEU A 107 11.41 3.38 -2.70
CA LEU A 107 10.01 3.03 -2.95
C LEU A 107 9.08 4.24 -2.75
N ARG A 108 9.38 5.09 -1.77
CA ARG A 108 8.65 6.35 -1.57
C ARG A 108 8.78 7.27 -2.80
N ASP A 109 9.96 7.39 -3.35
CA ASP A 109 10.18 8.19 -4.56
C ASP A 109 9.43 7.60 -5.76
N ALA A 110 9.45 6.27 -5.93
CA ALA A 110 8.66 5.58 -6.94
C ALA A 110 7.15 5.79 -6.77
N ALA A 111 6.65 5.75 -5.55
CA ALA A 111 5.25 6.01 -5.25
C ALA A 111 4.86 7.46 -5.56
N ARG A 112 5.72 8.42 -5.23
CA ARG A 112 5.51 9.84 -5.56
C ARG A 112 5.48 10.07 -7.07
N GLU A 113 6.43 9.54 -7.80
CA GLU A 113 6.48 9.63 -9.26
C GLU A 113 5.24 9.02 -9.92
N HIS A 114 4.75 7.91 -9.37
CA HIS A 114 3.52 7.29 -9.82
C HIS A 114 2.31 8.21 -9.62
N ASP A 115 2.17 8.81 -8.44
CA ASP A 115 1.10 9.76 -8.14
C ASP A 115 1.16 11.00 -9.04
N GLU A 116 2.36 11.55 -9.26
CA GLU A 116 2.58 12.66 -10.19
C GLU A 116 2.15 12.30 -11.62
N GLN A 117 2.47 11.09 -12.09
CA GLN A 117 2.04 10.61 -13.40
C GLN A 117 0.52 10.49 -13.49
N LEU A 118 -0.14 9.97 -12.45
CA LEU A 118 -1.60 9.86 -12.41
C LEU A 118 -2.29 11.23 -12.44
N ARG A 119 -1.67 12.24 -11.86
CA ARG A 119 -2.20 13.60 -11.80
C ARG A 119 -1.90 14.44 -13.06
N ALA A 120 -1.06 13.95 -13.93
CA ALA A 120 -0.67 14.71 -15.13
C ALA A 120 -1.89 15.10 -15.95
N GLY A 121 -2.04 16.40 -16.25
CA GLY A 121 -3.19 16.95 -16.96
C GLY A 121 -4.44 17.18 -16.10
N LEU A 122 -4.39 16.90 -14.81
CA LEU A 122 -5.47 17.17 -13.87
C LEU A 122 -5.06 18.34 -12.96
N ASP A 123 -5.97 19.27 -12.72
CA ASP A 123 -5.79 20.30 -11.71
C ASP A 123 -6.24 19.79 -10.32
N GLU A 124 -5.98 20.56 -9.27
CA GLU A 124 -6.38 20.19 -7.91
C GLU A 124 -7.89 20.04 -7.76
N GLY A 125 -8.66 20.83 -8.49
CA GLY A 125 -10.13 20.73 -8.52
C GLY A 125 -10.60 19.42 -9.15
N ASP A 126 -9.94 18.95 -10.21
CA ASP A 126 -10.23 17.67 -10.85
C ASP A 126 -9.96 16.51 -9.88
N VAL A 127 -8.81 16.55 -9.20
CA VAL A 127 -8.44 15.53 -8.22
C VAL A 127 -9.43 15.50 -7.05
N ALA A 128 -9.83 16.66 -6.54
CA ALA A 128 -10.82 16.77 -5.47
C ALA A 128 -12.19 16.23 -5.88
N ARG A 129 -12.65 16.55 -7.09
CA ARG A 129 -13.92 16.03 -7.65
C ARG A 129 -13.87 14.52 -7.82
N LEU A 130 -12.76 13.99 -8.34
CA LEU A 130 -12.57 12.55 -8.48
C LEU A 130 -12.60 11.84 -7.11
N ALA A 131 -11.88 12.35 -6.13
CA ALA A 131 -11.87 11.79 -4.78
C ALA A 131 -13.27 11.77 -4.16
N ALA A 132 -14.03 12.88 -4.29
CA ALA A 132 -15.40 12.96 -3.81
C ALA A 132 -16.33 11.97 -4.52
N ALA A 133 -16.19 11.81 -5.84
CA ALA A 133 -16.99 10.87 -6.62
C ALA A 133 -16.70 9.41 -6.21
N LEU A 134 -15.43 9.05 -6.06
CA LEU A 134 -15.03 7.71 -5.62
C LEU A 134 -15.57 7.41 -4.21
N GLU A 135 -15.50 8.37 -3.30
CA GLU A 135 -16.03 8.21 -1.95
C GLU A 135 -17.57 8.08 -1.96
N GLN A 136 -18.27 8.80 -2.83
CA GLN A 136 -19.71 8.63 -2.99
C GLN A 136 -20.05 7.23 -3.52
N MET A 137 -19.33 6.73 -4.53
CA MET A 137 -19.51 5.37 -5.04
C MET A 137 -19.28 4.32 -3.96
N ARG A 138 -18.23 4.50 -3.14
CA ARG A 138 -17.95 3.61 -2.00
C ARG A 138 -19.13 3.55 -1.02
N ARG A 139 -19.68 4.70 -0.66
CA ARG A 139 -20.86 4.76 0.23
C ARG A 139 -22.08 4.08 -0.38
N ASN A 140 -22.29 4.27 -1.67
CA ASN A 140 -23.44 3.69 -2.36
C ASN A 140 -23.43 2.15 -2.31
N VAL A 141 -22.26 1.53 -2.44
CA VAL A 141 -22.14 0.06 -2.40
C VAL A 141 -22.03 -0.49 -0.97
N ALA A 142 -21.53 0.29 -0.01
CA ALA A 142 -21.42 -0.13 1.38
C ALA A 142 -22.78 -0.13 2.11
N GLY A 143 -23.78 0.59 1.60
CA GLY A 143 -25.14 0.65 2.17
C GLY A 143 -26.15 -0.28 1.49
N ALA A 144 -25.69 -1.16 0.61
CA ALA A 144 -26.54 -2.09 -0.12
C ALA A 144 -26.63 -3.45 0.58
#